data_bbc8ac7c17a2ab318cd603cb8d53552d
#
_entry.id   bbc8ac7c17a2ab318cd603cb8d53552d
#
_cell.length_a   1.000
_cell.length_b   1.000
_cell.length_c   1.000
_cell.angle_alpha   90.00
_cell.angle_beta   90.00
_cell.angle_gamma   90.00
#
_symmetry.space_group_name_H-M   'P 1'
#
loop_
_entity.id
_entity.type
_entity.pdbx_description
1 polymer ?
#
loop_
_entity_poly.entity_id
_entity_poly.type
_entity_poly.pdbx_seq_one_letter_code
_entity_poly.pdbx_strand_id
1 'polypeptide(L)'
;MALTTLLFAAGAALFFTKAAALPYKVAYPVLLLAVAVFCLRRKTLLPVGAALLLSALGDAAGAKGLFIPQMLFFALAHGAYIRYFLCAGGLPARPAAWLLPAALLALLFAGVVPRVLDPAERIGVAVYGAVIAGMLYSVLRYRGAYAAWFRFAALLFVFSDGVIAWSPVSYTHLRAHETDSYL
;
A
#
# COMPACT_ATOMS: atom_id res chain seq x y z
N MET A 1 16.99 5.34 -17.10
CA MET A 1 15.75 4.62 -17.52
C MET A 1 16.02 3.13 -17.76
N ALA A 2 16.99 2.71 -18.55
CA ALA A 2 17.21 1.28 -18.86
C ALA A 2 17.40 0.40 -17.60
N LEU A 3 18.22 0.81 -16.62
CA LEU A 3 18.46 0.02 -15.40
C LEU A 3 17.19 -0.18 -14.56
N THR A 4 16.39 0.85 -14.37
CA THR A 4 15.13 0.75 -13.60
C THR A 4 14.14 -0.19 -14.28
N THR A 5 14.02 -0.11 -15.61
CA THR A 5 13.15 -1.00 -16.38
C THR A 5 13.65 -2.45 -16.33
N LEU A 6 14.95 -2.68 -16.45
CA LEU A 6 15.54 -4.02 -16.38
C LEU A 6 15.35 -4.66 -14.99
N LEU A 7 15.61 -3.91 -13.92
CA LEU A 7 15.41 -4.43 -12.56
C LEU A 7 13.95 -4.70 -12.25
N PHE A 8 13.03 -3.85 -12.70
CA PHE A 8 11.59 -4.12 -12.57
C PHE A 8 11.18 -5.37 -13.37
N ALA A 9 11.62 -5.50 -14.61
CA ALA A 9 11.32 -6.67 -15.44
C ALA A 9 11.89 -7.96 -14.84
N ALA A 10 13.12 -7.92 -14.30
CA ALA A 10 13.70 -9.05 -13.59
C ALA A 10 12.90 -9.44 -12.34
N GLY A 11 12.46 -8.45 -11.55
CA GLY A 11 11.60 -8.68 -10.38
C GLY A 11 10.25 -9.27 -10.77
N ALA A 12 9.61 -8.77 -11.83
CA ALA A 12 8.36 -9.31 -12.34
C ALA A 12 8.55 -10.75 -12.87
N ALA A 13 9.65 -11.02 -13.58
CA ALA A 13 9.98 -12.37 -14.03
C ALA A 13 10.15 -13.34 -12.84
N LEU A 14 10.84 -12.94 -11.77
CA LEU A 14 10.95 -13.72 -10.54
C LEU A 14 9.60 -14.00 -9.88
N PHE A 15 8.68 -13.03 -9.89
CA PHE A 15 7.34 -13.21 -9.37
C PHE A 15 6.55 -14.28 -10.14
N PHE A 16 6.64 -14.27 -11.48
CA PHE A 16 5.92 -15.20 -12.34
C PHE A 16 6.60 -16.57 -12.48
N THR A 17 7.85 -16.73 -12.00
CA THR A 17 8.47 -18.05 -12.00
C THR A 17 7.68 -19.00 -11.09
N LYS A 18 7.39 -20.20 -11.59
CA LYS A 18 6.76 -21.29 -10.83
C LYS A 18 7.70 -21.91 -9.78
N ALA A 19 8.86 -21.30 -9.52
CA ALA A 19 9.79 -21.78 -8.51
C ALA A 19 9.12 -21.67 -7.14
N ALA A 20 8.46 -22.75 -6.72
CA ALA A 20 7.88 -22.91 -5.39
C ALA A 20 8.91 -22.70 -4.26
N ALA A 21 10.19 -22.68 -4.62
CA ALA A 21 11.34 -22.53 -3.73
C ALA A 21 11.74 -21.08 -3.42
N LEU A 22 11.14 -20.06 -4.05
CA LEU A 22 11.46 -18.67 -3.74
C LEU A 22 10.51 -18.12 -2.66
N PRO A 23 10.92 -18.12 -1.38
CA PRO A 23 10.14 -17.47 -0.33
C PRO A 23 10.05 -15.97 -0.65
N TYR A 24 8.92 -15.36 -0.30
CA TYR A 24 8.71 -13.90 -0.44
C TYR A 24 8.79 -13.35 -1.86
N LYS A 25 8.51 -14.17 -2.89
CA LYS A 25 8.56 -13.74 -4.30
C LYS A 25 7.74 -12.46 -4.59
N VAL A 26 6.73 -12.18 -3.78
CA VAL A 26 5.90 -10.97 -3.89
C VAL A 26 6.71 -9.69 -3.63
N ALA A 27 7.69 -9.74 -2.72
CA ALA A 27 8.52 -8.60 -2.36
C ALA A 27 9.61 -8.27 -3.39
N TYR A 28 10.04 -9.22 -4.22
CA TYR A 28 11.19 -9.02 -5.10
C TYR A 28 11.01 -7.90 -6.15
N PRO A 29 9.87 -7.76 -6.86
CA PRO A 29 9.71 -6.67 -7.82
C PRO A 29 9.88 -5.30 -7.19
N VAL A 30 9.28 -5.12 -6.01
CA VAL A 30 9.30 -3.85 -5.28
C VAL A 30 10.69 -3.58 -4.69
N LEU A 31 11.36 -4.62 -4.16
CA LEU A 31 12.73 -4.52 -3.64
C LEU A 31 13.73 -4.12 -4.74
N LEU A 32 13.67 -4.76 -5.89
CA LEU A 32 14.55 -4.43 -7.01
C LEU A 32 14.29 -3.01 -7.54
N LEU A 33 13.04 -2.56 -7.53
CA LEU A 33 12.70 -1.19 -7.87
C LEU A 33 13.24 -0.19 -6.84
N ALA A 34 13.21 -0.52 -5.55
CA ALA A 34 13.83 0.28 -4.49
C ALA A 34 15.33 0.43 -4.73
N VAL A 35 16.03 -0.67 -5.00
CA VAL A 35 17.46 -0.68 -5.33
C VAL A 35 17.74 0.22 -6.54
N ALA A 36 16.92 0.11 -7.60
CA ALA A 36 17.05 0.95 -8.78
C ALA A 36 16.93 2.44 -8.46
N VAL A 37 15.97 2.83 -7.62
CA VAL A 37 15.77 4.22 -7.19
C VAL A 37 16.97 4.72 -6.38
N PHE A 38 17.51 3.92 -5.46
CA PHE A 38 18.71 4.28 -4.69
C PHE A 38 19.94 4.42 -5.59
N CYS A 39 20.07 3.59 -6.62
CA CYS A 39 21.15 3.69 -7.62
C CYS A 39 21.14 5.02 -8.39
N LEU A 40 19.99 5.70 -8.50
CA LEU A 40 19.92 7.01 -9.12
C LEU A 40 20.60 8.12 -8.29
N ARG A 41 20.92 7.88 -7.02
CA ARG A 41 21.62 8.78 -6.08
C ARG A 41 21.05 10.19 -5.99
N ARG A 42 19.74 10.36 -6.29
CA ARG A 42 19.05 11.64 -6.21
C ARG A 42 18.41 11.80 -4.84
N LYS A 43 18.86 12.82 -4.07
CA LYS A 43 18.34 13.10 -2.72
C LYS A 43 16.83 13.31 -2.69
N THR A 44 16.26 13.89 -3.74
CA THR A 44 14.81 14.12 -3.89
C THR A 44 14.00 12.82 -3.99
N LEU A 45 14.62 11.71 -4.43
CA LEU A 45 13.98 10.40 -4.55
C LEU A 45 14.20 9.49 -3.34
N LEU A 46 14.97 9.91 -2.33
CA LEU A 46 15.19 9.11 -1.12
C LEU A 46 13.88 8.69 -0.43
N PRO A 47 12.86 9.57 -0.26
CA PRO A 47 11.59 9.14 0.31
C PRO A 47 10.88 8.07 -0.52
N VAL A 48 11.00 8.13 -1.85
CA VAL A 48 10.42 7.14 -2.76
C VAL A 48 11.14 5.79 -2.63
N GLY A 49 12.47 5.81 -2.59
CA GLY A 49 13.27 4.59 -2.35
C GLY A 49 12.98 3.95 -1.00
N ALA A 50 12.87 4.78 0.05
CA ALA A 50 12.50 4.31 1.39
C ALA A 50 11.07 3.73 1.40
N ALA A 51 10.11 4.37 0.75
CA ALA A 51 8.75 3.86 0.62
C ALA A 51 8.70 2.50 -0.07
N LEU A 52 9.42 2.34 -1.18
CA LEU A 52 9.51 1.05 -1.90
C LEU A 52 10.14 -0.04 -1.04
N LEU A 53 11.23 0.27 -0.30
CA LEU A 53 11.86 -0.68 0.60
C LEU A 53 10.90 -1.13 1.71
N LEU A 54 10.20 -0.18 2.33
CA LEU A 54 9.20 -0.46 3.36
C LEU A 54 8.03 -1.28 2.78
N SER A 55 7.58 -0.99 1.55
CA SER A 55 6.56 -1.79 0.87
C SER A 55 7.03 -3.23 0.66
N ALA A 56 8.28 -3.44 0.24
CA ALA A 56 8.84 -4.79 0.08
C ALA A 56 8.89 -5.56 1.41
N LEU A 57 9.20 -4.86 2.53
CA LEU A 57 9.14 -5.46 3.87
C LEU A 57 7.71 -5.79 4.28
N GLY A 58 6.75 -4.94 3.92
CA GLY A 58 5.31 -5.20 4.11
C GLY A 58 4.85 -6.45 3.35
N ASP A 59 5.23 -6.57 2.07
CA ASP A 59 4.95 -7.75 1.24
C ASP A 59 5.56 -9.03 1.86
N ALA A 60 6.80 -8.95 2.34
CA ALA A 60 7.46 -10.07 2.99
C ALA A 60 6.79 -10.47 4.32
N ALA A 61 6.33 -9.48 5.11
CA ALA A 61 5.57 -9.73 6.33
C ALA A 61 4.22 -10.39 6.02
N GLY A 62 3.51 -9.88 5.00
CA GLY A 62 2.25 -10.46 4.53
C GLY A 62 2.39 -11.89 4.03
N ALA A 63 3.47 -12.20 3.32
CA ALA A 63 3.78 -13.57 2.87
C ALA A 63 4.00 -14.55 4.03
N LYS A 64 4.31 -14.05 5.24
CA LYS A 64 4.40 -14.83 6.49
C LYS A 64 3.10 -14.84 7.30
N GLY A 65 2.05 -14.19 6.83
CA GLY A 65 0.82 -14.02 7.60
C GLY A 65 0.92 -13.05 8.78
N LEU A 66 1.96 -12.22 8.82
CA LEU A 66 2.19 -11.25 9.89
C LEU A 66 1.42 -9.95 9.59
N PHE A 67 0.13 -9.95 9.86
CA PHE A 67 -0.79 -8.88 9.44
C PHE A 67 -0.44 -7.50 10.04
N ILE A 68 -0.20 -7.42 11.36
CA ILE A 68 0.15 -6.14 12.02
C ILE A 68 1.49 -5.57 11.52
N PRO A 69 2.60 -6.35 11.45
CA PRO A 69 3.84 -5.88 10.83
C PRO A 69 3.66 -5.44 9.37
N GLN A 70 2.87 -6.15 8.58
CA GLN A 70 2.55 -5.78 7.21
C GLN A 70 1.92 -4.39 7.13
N MET A 71 0.86 -4.16 7.91
CA MET A 71 0.19 -2.85 7.97
C MET A 71 1.14 -1.74 8.42
N LEU A 72 1.99 -2.00 9.42
CA LEU A 72 2.95 -1.03 9.91
C LEU A 72 3.96 -0.62 8.83
N PHE A 73 4.54 -1.57 8.12
CA PHE A 73 5.48 -1.28 7.04
C PHE A 73 4.82 -0.50 5.91
N PHE A 74 3.60 -0.87 5.51
CA PHE A 74 2.87 -0.12 4.49
C PHE A 74 2.46 1.28 4.97
N ALA A 75 2.07 1.45 6.23
CA ALA A 75 1.77 2.77 6.79
C ALA A 75 3.00 3.69 6.73
N LEU A 76 4.17 3.18 7.12
CA LEU A 76 5.43 3.92 7.03
C LEU A 76 5.81 4.25 5.57
N ALA A 77 5.60 3.31 4.64
CA ALA A 77 5.80 3.53 3.21
C ALA A 77 4.93 4.68 2.69
N HIS A 78 3.64 4.68 3.04
CA HIS A 78 2.72 5.76 2.67
C HIS A 78 3.09 7.09 3.31
N GLY A 79 3.57 7.10 4.54
CA GLY A 79 4.14 8.27 5.19
C GLY A 79 5.30 8.88 4.39
N ALA A 80 6.19 8.03 3.87
CA ALA A 80 7.29 8.47 3.01
C ALA A 80 6.79 9.02 1.66
N TYR A 81 5.76 8.43 1.05
CA TYR A 81 5.12 8.98 -0.15
C TYR A 81 4.43 10.33 0.13
N ILE A 82 3.70 10.46 1.24
CA ILE A 82 3.10 11.73 1.66
C ILE A 82 4.18 12.80 1.75
N ARG A 83 5.29 12.52 2.45
CA ARG A 83 6.43 13.44 2.54
C ARG A 83 6.94 13.85 1.15
N TYR A 84 7.13 12.88 0.24
CA TYR A 84 7.59 13.18 -1.11
C TYR A 84 6.64 14.14 -1.83
N PHE A 85 5.34 13.88 -1.87
CA PHE A 85 4.37 14.68 -2.59
C PHE A 85 4.16 16.07 -1.97
N LEU A 86 4.21 16.18 -0.65
CA LEU A 86 4.12 17.47 0.04
C LEU A 86 5.34 18.34 -0.22
N CYS A 87 6.55 17.76 -0.24
CA CYS A 87 7.78 18.49 -0.51
C CYS A 87 7.95 18.84 -2.00
N ALA A 88 7.44 18.01 -2.91
CA ALA A 88 7.65 18.16 -4.35
C ALA A 88 6.62 19.06 -5.04
N GLY A 89 5.49 19.41 -4.40
CA GLY A 89 4.42 20.08 -5.12
C GLY A 89 3.38 20.80 -4.29
N GLY A 90 3.81 21.56 -3.27
CA GLY A 90 2.93 22.30 -2.36
C GLY A 90 2.04 23.32 -3.05
N LEU A 91 0.84 22.95 -3.46
CA LEU A 91 -0.19 23.84 -3.96
C LEU A 91 -1.35 23.95 -2.97
N PRO A 92 -2.09 25.09 -2.98
CA PRO A 92 -3.21 25.29 -2.07
C PRO A 92 -4.23 24.18 -2.18
N ALA A 93 -4.85 23.84 -1.07
CA ALA A 93 -5.86 22.81 -0.97
C ALA A 93 -7.03 23.13 -1.92
N ARG A 94 -7.33 22.20 -2.83
CA ARG A 94 -8.60 22.22 -3.56
C ARG A 94 -9.60 21.46 -2.74
N PRO A 95 -10.75 22.02 -2.34
CA PRO A 95 -11.75 21.31 -1.54
C PRO A 95 -12.19 20.00 -2.22
N ALA A 96 -12.30 19.98 -3.54
CA ALA A 96 -12.64 18.76 -4.29
C ALA A 96 -11.60 17.62 -4.13
N ALA A 97 -10.35 17.90 -3.79
CA ALA A 97 -9.35 16.86 -3.56
C ALA A 97 -9.61 16.02 -2.30
N TRP A 98 -10.48 16.50 -1.38
CA TRP A 98 -10.89 15.75 -0.19
C TRP A 98 -12.03 14.77 -0.43
N LEU A 99 -12.81 14.93 -1.49
CA LEU A 99 -14.01 14.12 -1.72
C LEU A 99 -13.70 12.62 -1.77
N LEU A 100 -12.70 12.23 -2.56
CA LEU A 100 -12.36 10.82 -2.71
C LEU A 100 -11.70 10.22 -1.45
N PRO A 101 -10.71 10.86 -0.80
CA PRO A 101 -10.19 10.40 0.49
C PRO A 101 -11.27 10.31 1.58
N ALA A 102 -12.18 11.28 1.66
CA ALA A 102 -13.27 11.27 2.61
C ALA A 102 -14.26 10.13 2.35
N ALA A 103 -14.62 9.88 1.10
CA ALA A 103 -15.45 8.75 0.72
C ALA A 103 -14.78 7.41 1.06
N LEU A 104 -13.46 7.29 0.82
CA LEU A 104 -12.67 6.12 1.21
C LEU A 104 -12.71 5.89 2.72
N LEU A 105 -12.50 6.94 3.52
CA LEU A 105 -12.59 6.85 4.99
C LEU A 105 -14.00 6.46 5.45
N ALA A 106 -15.03 7.05 4.86
CA ALA A 106 -16.41 6.70 5.19
C ALA A 106 -16.69 5.21 4.92
N LEU A 107 -16.28 4.70 3.76
CA LEU A 107 -16.41 3.28 3.41
C LEU A 107 -15.61 2.39 4.37
N LEU A 108 -14.39 2.78 4.74
CA LEU A 108 -13.56 2.04 5.67
C LEU A 108 -14.20 1.97 7.05
N PHE A 109 -14.58 3.11 7.61
CA PHE A 109 -15.12 3.18 8.98
C PHE A 109 -16.55 2.62 9.09
N ALA A 110 -17.36 2.71 8.05
CA ALA A 110 -18.70 2.12 8.04
C ALA A 110 -18.70 0.65 7.59
N GLY A 111 -17.80 0.29 6.67
CA GLY A 111 -17.81 -1.01 5.99
C GLY A 111 -16.83 -2.04 6.54
N VAL A 112 -15.63 -1.65 6.88
CA VAL A 112 -14.53 -2.58 7.21
C VAL A 112 -14.24 -2.62 8.71
N VAL A 113 -13.94 -1.47 9.32
CA VAL A 113 -13.51 -1.37 10.71
C VAL A 113 -14.44 -2.08 11.71
N PRO A 114 -15.78 -1.94 11.61
CA PRO A 114 -16.68 -2.60 12.56
C PRO A 114 -16.69 -4.14 12.44
N ARG A 115 -16.24 -4.66 11.31
CA ARG A 115 -16.21 -6.11 11.03
C ARG A 115 -14.91 -6.79 11.47
N VAL A 116 -13.88 -6.02 11.81
CA VAL A 116 -12.62 -6.56 12.34
C VAL A 116 -12.83 -6.93 13.81
N LEU A 117 -12.70 -8.21 14.14
CA LEU A 117 -13.02 -8.73 15.47
C LEU A 117 -11.90 -8.43 16.47
N ASP A 118 -10.64 -8.62 16.07
CA ASP A 118 -9.49 -8.36 16.95
C ASP A 118 -9.32 -6.85 17.17
N PRO A 119 -9.25 -6.38 18.44
CA PRO A 119 -9.12 -4.95 18.72
C PRO A 119 -7.81 -4.32 18.21
N ALA A 120 -6.69 -5.05 18.24
CA ALA A 120 -5.40 -4.54 17.79
C ALA A 120 -5.39 -4.41 16.26
N GLU A 121 -5.92 -5.41 15.55
CA GLU A 121 -6.09 -5.35 14.09
C GLU A 121 -7.07 -4.24 13.69
N ARG A 122 -8.16 -4.06 14.44
CA ARG A 122 -9.13 -2.99 14.21
C ARG A 122 -8.51 -1.60 14.27
N ILE A 123 -7.69 -1.35 15.30
CA ILE A 123 -6.93 -0.11 15.43
C ILE A 123 -5.95 0.02 14.26
N GLY A 124 -5.21 -1.04 13.94
CA GLY A 124 -4.28 -1.07 12.83
C GLY A 124 -4.94 -0.71 11.51
N VAL A 125 -6.07 -1.33 11.18
CA VAL A 125 -6.86 -1.06 9.95
C VAL A 125 -7.35 0.38 9.91
N ALA A 126 -7.85 0.92 11.03
CA ALA A 126 -8.32 2.30 11.10
C ALA A 126 -7.18 3.30 10.86
N VAL A 127 -6.04 3.12 11.55
CA VAL A 127 -4.85 3.98 11.40
C VAL A 127 -4.27 3.86 9.99
N TYR A 128 -4.12 2.65 9.49
CA TYR A 128 -3.60 2.40 8.15
C TYR A 128 -4.48 3.03 7.07
N GLY A 129 -5.79 2.87 7.16
CA GLY A 129 -6.72 3.49 6.23
C GLY A 129 -6.68 5.02 6.25
N ALA A 130 -6.51 5.64 7.43
CA ALA A 130 -6.31 7.08 7.53
C ALA A 130 -5.02 7.54 6.83
N VAL A 131 -3.93 6.77 6.95
CA VAL A 131 -2.66 7.05 6.26
C VAL A 131 -2.79 6.91 4.75
N ILE A 132 -3.49 5.87 4.25
CA ILE A 132 -3.79 5.71 2.81
C ILE A 132 -4.60 6.90 2.28
N ALA A 133 -5.63 7.33 3.00
CA ALA A 133 -6.43 8.48 2.62
C ALA A 133 -5.59 9.77 2.56
N GLY A 134 -4.68 9.96 3.51
CA GLY A 134 -3.70 11.05 3.50
C GLY A 134 -2.74 10.98 2.31
N MET A 135 -2.26 9.80 1.95
CA MET A 135 -1.44 9.58 0.76
C MET A 135 -2.22 9.92 -0.51
N LEU A 136 -3.43 9.41 -0.65
CA LEU A 136 -4.29 9.69 -1.80
C LEU A 136 -4.54 11.20 -1.94
N TYR A 137 -4.85 11.87 -0.84
CA TYR A 137 -5.03 13.33 -0.84
C TYR A 137 -3.76 14.05 -1.32
N SER A 138 -2.58 13.66 -0.82
CA SER A 138 -1.31 14.29 -1.20
C SER A 138 -1.00 14.12 -2.70
N VAL A 139 -1.29 12.94 -3.26
CA VAL A 139 -1.14 12.64 -4.70
C VAL A 139 -2.13 13.43 -5.55
N LEU A 140 -3.39 13.55 -5.12
CA LEU A 140 -4.41 14.30 -5.86
C LEU A 140 -4.06 15.80 -5.95
N ARG A 141 -3.37 16.33 -4.95
CA ARG A 141 -2.86 17.71 -4.95
C ARG A 141 -1.60 17.91 -5.78
N TYR A 142 -0.83 16.84 -6.00
CA TYR A 142 0.43 16.95 -6.73
C TYR A 142 0.21 17.36 -8.19
N ARG A 143 1.00 18.34 -8.67
CA ARG A 143 0.94 18.90 -10.02
C ARG A 143 2.27 18.86 -10.77
N GLY A 144 3.25 18.15 -10.27
CA GLY A 144 4.53 17.97 -10.94
C GLY A 144 4.44 17.07 -12.17
N ALA A 145 5.60 16.83 -12.76
CA ALA A 145 5.72 15.89 -13.88
C ALA A 145 5.12 14.52 -13.49
N TYR A 146 4.48 13.86 -14.45
CA TYR A 146 3.85 12.56 -14.29
C TYR A 146 2.70 12.49 -13.26
N ALA A 147 2.07 13.62 -12.89
CA ALA A 147 0.99 13.65 -11.90
C ALA A 147 -0.17 12.69 -12.22
N ALA A 148 -0.53 12.52 -13.48
CA ALA A 148 -1.56 11.59 -13.92
C ALA A 148 -1.18 10.13 -13.61
N TRP A 149 0.06 9.74 -13.85
CA TRP A 149 0.58 8.41 -13.55
C TRP A 149 0.63 8.12 -12.06
N PHE A 150 1.04 9.12 -11.24
CA PHE A 150 1.01 8.97 -9.78
C PHE A 150 -0.41 8.82 -9.23
N ARG A 151 -1.39 9.57 -9.77
CA ARG A 151 -2.79 9.41 -9.40
C ARG A 151 -3.33 8.05 -9.77
N PHE A 152 -3.03 7.58 -10.99
CA PHE A 152 -3.42 6.25 -11.44
C PHE A 152 -2.82 5.15 -10.56
N ALA A 153 -1.51 5.22 -10.26
CA ALA A 153 -0.85 4.28 -9.37
C ALA A 153 -1.42 4.28 -7.96
N ALA A 154 -1.72 5.47 -7.40
CA ALA A 154 -2.34 5.58 -6.08
C ALA A 154 -3.75 4.96 -6.03
N LEU A 155 -4.55 5.15 -7.08
CA LEU A 155 -5.87 4.53 -7.18
C LEU A 155 -5.79 3.01 -7.28
N LEU A 156 -4.87 2.49 -8.07
CA LEU A 156 -4.62 1.04 -8.15
C LEU A 156 -4.18 0.47 -6.80
N PHE A 157 -3.33 1.21 -6.07
CA PHE A 157 -2.88 0.81 -4.74
C PHE A 157 -4.05 0.74 -3.76
N VAL A 158 -4.84 1.81 -3.67
CA VAL A 158 -6.05 1.87 -2.82
C VAL A 158 -7.01 0.74 -3.15
N PHE A 159 -7.21 0.44 -4.42
CA PHE A 159 -8.06 -0.68 -4.84
C PHE A 159 -7.49 -2.03 -4.37
N SER A 160 -6.20 -2.27 -4.58
CA SER A 160 -5.52 -3.49 -4.15
C SER A 160 -5.62 -3.69 -2.63
N ASP A 161 -5.37 -2.65 -1.86
CA ASP A 161 -5.47 -2.69 -0.40
C ASP A 161 -6.91 -2.88 0.08
N GLY A 162 -7.87 -2.30 -0.63
CA GLY A 162 -9.29 -2.55 -0.39
C GLY A 162 -9.67 -4.03 -0.54
N VAL A 163 -9.14 -4.69 -1.56
CA VAL A 163 -9.33 -6.14 -1.76
C VAL A 163 -8.69 -6.94 -0.64
N ILE A 164 -7.47 -6.58 -0.22
CA ILE A 164 -6.77 -7.25 0.91
C ILE A 164 -7.57 -7.05 2.21
N ALA A 165 -8.04 -5.85 2.50
CA ALA A 165 -8.81 -5.56 3.70
C ALA A 165 -10.18 -6.27 3.73
N TRP A 166 -10.77 -6.54 2.57
CA TRP A 166 -12.03 -7.26 2.46
C TRP A 166 -11.89 -8.76 2.69
N SER A 167 -10.76 -9.36 2.32
CA SER A 167 -10.52 -10.81 2.40
C SER A 167 -10.62 -11.38 3.83
N PRO A 168 -9.98 -10.82 4.88
CA PRO A 168 -10.12 -11.31 6.25
C PRO A 168 -11.55 -11.22 6.77
N VAL A 169 -12.28 -10.17 6.39
CA VAL A 169 -13.69 -9.96 6.77
C VAL A 169 -14.58 -11.07 6.20
N SER A 170 -14.30 -11.53 4.99
CA SER A 170 -15.04 -12.63 4.36
C SER A 170 -14.75 -13.98 5.02
N TYR A 171 -13.51 -14.25 5.40
CA TYR A 171 -13.13 -15.51 6.06
C TYR A 171 -13.67 -15.63 7.50
N THR A 172 -13.74 -14.54 8.25
CA THR A 172 -14.31 -14.55 9.61
C THR A 172 -15.81 -14.80 9.59
N HIS A 173 -16.53 -14.27 8.60
CA HIS A 173 -17.96 -14.57 8.41
C HIS A 173 -18.22 -16.04 8.05
N LEU A 174 -17.40 -16.64 7.20
CA LEU A 174 -17.54 -18.07 6.84
C LEU A 174 -17.31 -18.98 8.04
N ARG A 175 -16.29 -18.71 8.87
CA ARG A 175 -16.04 -19.49 10.10
C ARG A 175 -17.13 -19.34 11.16
N ALA A 176 -17.73 -18.15 11.30
CA ALA A 176 -18.85 -17.96 12.23
C ALA A 176 -20.07 -18.81 11.82
N HIS A 177 -20.37 -18.90 10.53
CA HIS A 177 -21.45 -19.74 10.03
C HIS A 177 -21.18 -21.25 10.13
N GLU A 178 -19.91 -21.67 10.05
CA GLU A 178 -19.57 -23.10 10.22
C GLU A 178 -19.73 -23.54 11.68
N THR A 179 -19.41 -22.68 12.66
CA THR A 179 -19.59 -23.02 14.09
C THR A 179 -21.06 -23.05 14.52
N ASP A 180 -21.92 -22.23 13.94
CA ASP A 180 -23.35 -22.24 14.25
C ASP A 180 -24.12 -23.44 13.63
N SER A 181 -23.52 -24.15 12.68
CA SER A 181 -24.12 -25.32 12.06
C SER A 181 -23.81 -26.65 12.79
N TYR A 182 -23.02 -26.63 13.85
CA TYR A 182 -22.68 -27.79 14.67
C TYR A 182 -23.26 -27.76 16.10
N LEU A 183 -24.11 -26.76 16.42
CA LEU A 183 -24.90 -26.68 17.66
C LEU A 183 -26.39 -26.96 17.38
#